data_8639c7838cd905646c22fb93eea516ad
#
_entry.id   8639c7838cd905646c22fb93eea516ad
#
_cell.length_a   1.000
_cell.length_b   1.000
_cell.length_c   1.000
_cell.angle_alpha   90.00
_cell.angle_beta   90.00
_cell.angle_gamma   90.00
#
_symmetry.space_group_name_H-M   'P 1'
#
loop_
_entity.id
_entity.type
_entity.pdbx_description
1 polymer ?
#
loop_
_entity_poly.entity_id
_entity_poly.type
_entity_poly.pdbx_seq_one_letter_code
_entity_poly.pdbx_strand_id
1 'polypeptide(L)'
;MTTSAKRLACGLIVSIVFAPALTLAKTPVATGTGGAVATISEKASASAMSILNKGGNAVDAAVAAAATLGVTDPFSCGIGGGGFMLVYLAKDKRVITIDHRETAPASFSPSVFMENGKPLDFDTTVASGISVGVPGTVRGWHEALERYGTMSFKQVLAPAIQVATTGFVVDENFHKLLAGNERKFQLFSTSSRLYLKDGKALPTGTLLKNPDLAKAYRDIAARGYKAF
;
A
#
# COMPACT_ATOMS: atom_id res chain seq x y z
N MET A 1 -6.73 -19.67 -87.30
CA MET A 1 -6.48 -20.68 -86.25
C MET A 1 -5.70 -19.98 -85.15
N THR A 2 -6.40 -19.50 -84.12
CA THR A 2 -5.85 -18.68 -82.97
C THR A 2 -6.07 -19.44 -81.68
N THR A 3 -5.01 -19.95 -81.10
CA THR A 3 -5.02 -20.65 -79.81
C THR A 3 -4.89 -19.65 -78.68
N SER A 4 -5.94 -19.50 -77.85
CA SER A 4 -6.01 -18.67 -76.64
C SER A 4 -5.36 -19.40 -75.48
N ALA A 5 -4.28 -18.87 -74.94
CA ALA A 5 -3.64 -19.34 -73.70
C ALA A 5 -4.31 -18.74 -72.48
N LYS A 6 -5.05 -19.55 -71.71
CA LYS A 6 -5.58 -19.20 -70.38
C LYS A 6 -4.45 -19.26 -69.37
N ARG A 7 -4.09 -18.11 -68.80
CA ARG A 7 -3.20 -18.01 -67.62
C ARG A 7 -4.01 -18.30 -66.36
N LEU A 8 -3.67 -19.40 -65.69
CA LEU A 8 -4.16 -19.72 -64.33
C LEU A 8 -3.35 -18.92 -63.33
N ALA A 9 -3.95 -17.97 -62.64
CA ALA A 9 -3.35 -17.26 -61.52
C ALA A 9 -3.56 -18.09 -60.26
N CYS A 10 -2.49 -18.68 -59.74
CA CYS A 10 -2.52 -19.40 -58.49
C CYS A 10 -2.33 -18.39 -57.35
N GLY A 11 -3.44 -18.06 -56.67
CA GLY A 11 -3.41 -17.19 -55.48
C GLY A 11 -2.91 -17.94 -54.24
N LEU A 12 -1.73 -17.56 -53.76
CA LEU A 12 -1.16 -18.07 -52.49
C LEU A 12 -1.87 -17.42 -51.33
N ILE A 13 -2.77 -18.13 -50.63
CA ILE A 13 -3.40 -17.67 -49.37
C ILE A 13 -2.38 -17.96 -48.27
N VAL A 14 -1.73 -16.90 -47.79
CA VAL A 14 -0.91 -16.95 -46.57
C VAL A 14 -1.83 -16.82 -45.37
N SER A 15 -2.16 -17.95 -44.75
CA SER A 15 -2.88 -17.96 -43.47
C SER A 15 -1.93 -17.54 -42.34
N ILE A 16 -2.01 -16.30 -41.86
CA ILE A 16 -1.30 -15.87 -40.67
C ILE A 16 -2.02 -16.49 -39.47
N VAL A 17 -1.43 -17.55 -38.91
CA VAL A 17 -1.90 -18.10 -37.62
C VAL A 17 -1.50 -17.15 -36.52
N PHE A 18 -2.45 -16.39 -36.03
CA PHE A 18 -2.26 -15.63 -34.80
C PHE A 18 -2.26 -16.62 -33.62
N ALA A 19 -1.05 -17.06 -33.19
CA ALA A 19 -0.92 -17.77 -31.94
C ALA A 19 -1.15 -16.76 -30.81
N PRO A 20 -2.13 -16.98 -29.90
CA PRO A 20 -2.25 -16.14 -28.71
C PRO A 20 -0.97 -16.29 -27.90
N ALA A 21 -0.27 -15.18 -27.68
CA ALA A 21 0.85 -15.14 -26.75
C ALA A 21 0.26 -15.48 -25.37
N LEU A 22 0.48 -16.71 -24.90
CA LEU A 22 0.23 -17.08 -23.51
C LEU A 22 1.14 -16.20 -22.65
N THR A 23 0.58 -15.09 -22.14
CA THR A 23 1.21 -14.35 -21.05
C THR A 23 1.19 -15.28 -19.84
N LEU A 24 2.29 -16.01 -19.63
CA LEU A 24 2.54 -16.69 -18.37
C LEU A 24 2.47 -15.65 -17.27
N ALA A 25 1.43 -15.74 -16.44
CA ALA A 25 1.32 -14.91 -15.24
C ALA A 25 2.63 -15.09 -14.47
N LYS A 26 3.36 -13.98 -14.28
CA LYS A 26 4.63 -13.99 -13.56
C LYS A 26 4.35 -14.54 -12.16
N THR A 27 4.89 -15.70 -11.83
CA THR A 27 4.74 -16.27 -10.50
C THR A 27 5.29 -15.27 -9.48
N PRO A 28 4.57 -14.95 -8.40
CA PRO A 28 5.01 -13.96 -7.41
C PRO A 28 6.12 -14.54 -6.50
N VAL A 29 7.05 -15.27 -7.07
CA VAL A 29 8.17 -15.92 -6.36
C VAL A 29 9.46 -15.34 -6.87
N ALA A 30 10.32 -14.90 -5.95
CA ALA A 30 11.69 -14.50 -6.22
C ALA A 30 12.64 -15.34 -5.38
N THR A 31 13.78 -15.71 -5.99
CA THR A 31 14.87 -16.42 -5.29
C THR A 31 16.12 -15.55 -5.30
N GLY A 32 16.91 -15.64 -4.24
CA GLY A 32 18.13 -14.87 -4.11
C GLY A 32 18.90 -15.23 -2.85
N THR A 33 20.04 -14.57 -2.64
CA THR A 33 20.88 -14.69 -1.46
C THR A 33 20.87 -13.37 -0.68
N GLY A 34 21.00 -13.43 0.66
CA GLY A 34 21.09 -12.25 1.52
C GLY A 34 19.80 -11.96 2.26
N GLY A 35 18.81 -11.39 1.62
CA GLY A 35 17.53 -11.05 2.24
C GLY A 35 16.34 -11.35 1.34
N ALA A 36 15.15 -11.46 1.94
CA ALA A 36 13.90 -11.64 1.21
C ALA A 36 12.82 -10.72 1.80
N VAL A 37 11.93 -10.25 0.92
CA VAL A 37 10.77 -9.42 1.29
C VAL A 37 9.55 -9.93 0.53
N ALA A 38 8.42 -10.03 1.22
CA ALA A 38 7.11 -10.31 0.63
C ALA A 38 6.09 -9.29 1.13
N THR A 39 5.42 -8.62 0.22
CA THR A 39 4.28 -7.72 0.49
C THR A 39 3.25 -7.84 -0.62
N ILE A 40 2.04 -7.30 -0.41
CA ILE A 40 1.01 -7.24 -1.46
C ILE A 40 1.29 -6.16 -2.53
N SER A 41 2.30 -5.31 -2.33
CA SER A 41 2.66 -4.23 -3.25
C SER A 41 4.09 -4.37 -3.75
N GLU A 42 4.27 -4.44 -5.07
CA GLU A 42 5.60 -4.46 -5.69
C GLU A 42 6.44 -3.24 -5.25
N LYS A 43 5.83 -2.06 -5.13
CA LYS A 43 6.50 -0.84 -4.66
C LYS A 43 6.98 -0.96 -3.22
N ALA A 44 6.17 -1.57 -2.34
CA ALA A 44 6.55 -1.78 -0.95
C ALA A 44 7.68 -2.82 -0.82
N SER A 45 7.62 -3.92 -1.57
CA SER A 45 8.70 -4.90 -1.63
C SER A 45 10.00 -4.28 -2.16
N ALA A 46 9.93 -3.48 -3.22
CA ALA A 46 11.10 -2.76 -3.77
C ALA A 46 11.68 -1.75 -2.76
N SER A 47 10.83 -1.04 -2.02
CA SER A 47 11.24 -0.10 -0.96
C SER A 47 12.02 -0.84 0.13
N ALA A 48 11.49 -1.95 0.64
CA ALA A 48 12.16 -2.75 1.66
C ALA A 48 13.49 -3.34 1.15
N MET A 49 13.51 -3.89 -0.06
CA MET A 49 14.75 -4.39 -0.69
C MET A 49 15.79 -3.29 -0.85
N SER A 50 15.36 -2.05 -1.18
CA SER A 50 16.31 -0.94 -1.28
C SER A 50 16.96 -0.60 0.07
N ILE A 51 16.26 -0.78 1.17
CA ILE A 51 16.79 -0.59 2.53
C ILE A 51 17.79 -1.71 2.87
N LEU A 52 17.44 -2.97 2.60
CA LEU A 52 18.37 -4.10 2.79
C LEU A 52 19.66 -3.90 1.98
N ASN A 53 19.55 -3.51 0.72
CA ASN A 53 20.69 -3.26 -0.17
C ASN A 53 21.60 -2.09 0.28
N LYS A 54 21.06 -1.17 1.11
CA LYS A 54 21.82 -0.08 1.73
C LYS A 54 22.42 -0.44 3.08
N GLY A 55 22.34 -1.71 3.48
CA GLY A 55 22.88 -2.20 4.75
C GLY A 55 21.92 -2.09 5.94
N GLY A 56 20.67 -1.74 5.73
CA GLY A 56 19.63 -1.82 6.76
C GLY A 56 19.30 -3.28 7.09
N ASN A 57 18.77 -3.50 8.28
CA ASN A 57 18.34 -4.83 8.71
C ASN A 57 16.85 -5.09 8.38
N ALA A 58 16.34 -6.25 8.79
CA ALA A 58 14.95 -6.65 8.53
C ALA A 58 13.92 -5.71 9.17
N VAL A 59 14.23 -5.09 10.32
CA VAL A 59 13.34 -4.13 11.01
C VAL A 59 13.26 -2.82 10.21
N ASP A 60 14.42 -2.30 9.76
CA ASP A 60 14.46 -1.12 8.90
C ASP A 60 13.66 -1.34 7.61
N ALA A 61 13.83 -2.51 6.99
CA ALA A 61 13.12 -2.90 5.77
C ALA A 61 11.61 -3.05 6.01
N ALA A 62 11.20 -3.62 7.14
CA ALA A 62 9.79 -3.77 7.50
C ALA A 62 9.09 -2.41 7.68
N VAL A 63 9.74 -1.45 8.34
CA VAL A 63 9.19 -0.08 8.49
C VAL A 63 9.09 0.61 7.12
N ALA A 64 10.09 0.47 6.25
CA ALA A 64 10.04 1.05 4.90
C ALA A 64 8.92 0.43 4.04
N ALA A 65 8.73 -0.90 4.15
CA ALA A 65 7.61 -1.59 3.50
C ALA A 65 6.27 -1.07 4.01
N ALA A 66 6.08 -1.01 5.34
CA ALA A 66 4.84 -0.57 5.97
C ALA A 66 4.50 0.89 5.61
N ALA A 67 5.50 1.78 5.60
CA ALA A 67 5.31 3.16 5.18
C ALA A 67 4.93 3.26 3.68
N THR A 68 5.53 2.42 2.83
CA THR A 68 5.18 2.40 1.41
C THR A 68 3.79 1.80 1.17
N LEU A 69 3.39 0.78 1.94
CA LEU A 69 2.02 0.25 1.93
C LEU A 69 1.00 1.31 2.33
N GLY A 70 1.31 2.18 3.29
CA GLY A 70 0.44 3.33 3.61
C GLY A 70 0.17 4.27 2.42
N VAL A 71 1.03 4.24 1.39
CA VAL A 71 0.83 4.96 0.13
C VAL A 71 0.05 4.12 -0.87
N THR A 72 0.42 2.83 -1.04
CA THR A 72 -0.04 1.96 -2.12
C THR A 72 -1.21 1.05 -1.74
N ASP A 73 -1.53 0.94 -0.45
CA ASP A 73 -2.67 0.20 0.09
C ASP A 73 -3.27 0.92 1.31
N PRO A 74 -3.80 2.14 1.13
CA PRO A 74 -4.35 2.95 2.22
C PRO A 74 -5.64 2.37 2.82
N PHE A 75 -6.18 1.30 2.25
CA PHE A 75 -7.37 0.61 2.75
C PHE A 75 -7.05 -0.26 3.97
N SER A 76 -5.82 -0.79 4.04
CA SER A 76 -5.37 -1.74 5.07
C SER A 76 -4.20 -1.20 5.89
N CYS A 77 -3.46 -0.22 5.37
CA CYS A 77 -2.24 0.30 5.97
C CYS A 77 -2.27 1.83 6.08
N GLY A 78 -1.55 2.37 7.06
CA GLY A 78 -1.40 3.82 7.17
C GLY A 78 -0.99 4.30 8.55
N ILE A 79 -0.56 5.56 8.62
CA ILE A 79 -0.10 6.17 9.87
C ILE A 79 -1.24 6.46 10.86
N GLY A 80 -2.47 6.57 10.38
CA GLY A 80 -3.67 6.76 11.21
C GLY A 80 -4.17 5.48 11.89
N GLY A 81 -3.52 4.36 11.67
CA GLY A 81 -3.88 3.04 12.20
C GLY A 81 -2.88 2.50 13.23
N GLY A 82 -2.86 1.20 13.38
CA GLY A 82 -1.96 0.45 14.26
C GLY A 82 -1.71 -0.95 13.74
N GLY A 83 -1.19 -1.81 14.59
CA GLY A 83 -0.89 -3.18 14.25
C GLY A 83 0.03 -3.89 15.22
N PHE A 84 0.62 -4.96 14.75
CA PHE A 84 1.57 -5.78 15.50
C PHE A 84 2.82 -6.02 14.65
N MET A 85 3.97 -6.01 15.27
CA MET A 85 5.23 -6.38 14.65
C MET A 85 5.86 -7.54 15.43
N LEU A 86 6.15 -8.64 14.74
CA LEU A 86 6.92 -9.74 15.30
C LEU A 86 8.34 -9.68 14.73
N VAL A 87 9.32 -9.75 15.61
CA VAL A 87 10.74 -9.72 15.25
C VAL A 87 11.44 -10.95 15.84
N TYR A 88 12.04 -11.77 14.98
CA TYR A 88 12.91 -12.83 15.41
C TYR A 88 14.34 -12.31 15.58
N LEU A 89 14.86 -12.38 16.80
CA LEU A 89 16.22 -12.00 17.14
C LEU A 89 17.12 -13.24 17.06
N ALA A 90 17.79 -13.40 15.92
CA ALA A 90 18.60 -14.60 15.65
C ALA A 90 19.72 -14.83 16.69
N LYS A 91 20.36 -13.77 17.17
CA LYS A 91 21.39 -13.84 18.21
C LYS A 91 20.88 -14.45 19.52
N ASP A 92 19.67 -14.05 19.91
CA ASP A 92 19.06 -14.45 21.19
C ASP A 92 18.13 -15.66 21.02
N LYS A 93 17.92 -16.11 19.78
CA LYS A 93 16.99 -17.20 19.39
C LYS A 93 15.59 -17.02 19.98
N ARG A 94 15.08 -15.79 20.01
CA ARG A 94 13.76 -15.46 20.57
C ARG A 94 12.96 -14.57 19.64
N VAL A 95 11.65 -14.66 19.75
CA VAL A 95 10.70 -13.74 19.11
C VAL A 95 10.29 -12.69 20.13
N ILE A 96 10.23 -11.44 19.68
CA ILE A 96 9.59 -10.35 20.43
C ILE A 96 8.42 -9.82 19.65
N THR A 97 7.46 -9.23 20.34
CA THR A 97 6.30 -8.57 19.75
C THR A 97 6.28 -7.10 20.16
N ILE A 98 6.04 -6.22 19.20
CA ILE A 98 5.72 -4.82 19.45
C ILE A 98 4.23 -4.67 19.16
N ASP A 99 3.44 -4.46 20.19
CA ASP A 99 2.02 -4.12 20.08
C ASP A 99 1.90 -2.60 19.91
N HIS A 100 1.45 -2.19 18.74
CA HIS A 100 1.17 -0.80 18.42
C HIS A 100 -0.25 -0.63 17.87
N ARG A 101 -1.16 -1.53 18.30
CA ARG A 101 -2.58 -1.44 17.99
C ARG A 101 -3.16 -0.13 18.49
N GLU A 102 -4.19 0.37 17.83
CA GLU A 102 -4.93 1.54 18.27
C GLU A 102 -5.57 1.31 19.63
N THR A 103 -5.57 2.33 20.45
CA THR A 103 -6.28 2.32 21.73
C THR A 103 -7.52 3.21 21.65
N ALA A 104 -8.51 2.94 22.51
CA ALA A 104 -9.64 3.82 22.65
C ALA A 104 -9.18 5.18 23.23
N PRO A 105 -9.72 6.32 22.75
CA PRO A 105 -9.52 7.61 23.40
C PRO A 105 -9.90 7.58 24.90
N ALA A 106 -9.17 8.29 25.75
CA ALA A 106 -9.42 8.31 27.19
C ALA A 106 -10.82 8.81 27.57
N SER A 107 -11.45 9.57 26.68
CA SER A 107 -12.83 10.07 26.86
C SER A 107 -13.91 9.03 26.52
N PHE A 108 -13.55 7.87 25.96
CA PHE A 108 -14.55 6.87 25.60
C PHE A 108 -15.07 6.11 26.80
N SER A 109 -16.38 5.88 26.78
CA SER A 109 -17.09 4.98 27.70
C SER A 109 -17.55 3.71 26.97
N PRO A 110 -17.89 2.63 27.66
CA PRO A 110 -18.47 1.44 27.03
C PRO A 110 -19.75 1.70 26.24
N SER A 111 -20.44 2.82 26.50
CA SER A 111 -21.68 3.23 25.83
C SER A 111 -21.46 4.18 24.65
N VAL A 112 -20.23 4.50 24.26
CA VAL A 112 -19.95 5.49 23.18
C VAL A 112 -20.61 5.14 21.84
N PHE A 113 -20.85 3.85 21.60
CA PHE A 113 -21.53 3.35 20.40
C PHE A 113 -23.01 2.98 20.62
N MET A 114 -23.62 3.51 21.69
CA MET A 114 -25.01 3.26 22.04
C MET A 114 -25.82 4.54 22.04
N GLU A 115 -27.06 4.46 21.54
CA GLU A 115 -28.05 5.51 21.62
C GLU A 115 -29.40 4.89 22.06
N ASN A 116 -30.04 5.44 23.10
CA ASN A 116 -31.30 4.93 23.63
C ASN A 116 -31.28 3.42 23.95
N GLY A 117 -30.15 2.92 24.46
CA GLY A 117 -29.95 1.50 24.80
C GLY A 117 -29.76 0.55 23.60
N LYS A 118 -29.59 1.09 22.38
CA LYS A 118 -29.36 0.30 21.16
C LYS A 118 -28.02 0.67 20.55
N PRO A 119 -27.32 -0.28 19.89
CA PRO A 119 -26.13 0.04 19.11
C PRO A 119 -26.44 1.06 18.01
N LEU A 120 -25.52 1.99 17.79
CA LEU A 120 -25.54 2.87 16.63
C LEU A 120 -25.43 2.07 15.34
N ASP A 121 -25.97 2.58 14.24
CA ASP A 121 -25.81 2.00 12.91
C ASP A 121 -24.32 1.93 12.53
N PHE A 122 -23.86 0.76 12.12
CA PHE A 122 -22.45 0.52 11.86
C PHE A 122 -21.93 1.35 10.68
N ASP A 123 -22.67 1.43 9.57
CA ASP A 123 -22.20 2.09 8.35
C ASP A 123 -22.08 3.62 8.54
N THR A 124 -22.98 4.19 9.33
CA THR A 124 -22.93 5.60 9.70
C THR A 124 -21.81 5.85 10.70
N THR A 125 -21.68 4.98 11.70
CA THR A 125 -20.72 5.12 12.79
C THR A 125 -19.30 4.99 12.31
N VAL A 126 -19.00 4.02 11.44
CA VAL A 126 -17.64 3.76 10.94
C VAL A 126 -17.06 4.93 10.14
N ALA A 127 -17.91 5.78 9.58
CA ALA A 127 -17.50 6.98 8.87
C ALA A 127 -17.49 8.25 9.76
N SER A 128 -17.71 8.10 11.06
CA SER A 128 -17.79 9.22 12.02
C SER A 128 -16.51 9.35 12.86
N GLY A 129 -16.33 10.51 13.50
CA GLY A 129 -15.19 10.77 14.38
C GLY A 129 -15.14 9.88 15.63
N ILE A 130 -16.28 9.33 16.08
CA ILE A 130 -16.31 8.43 17.25
C ILE A 130 -15.74 7.04 16.97
N SER A 131 -15.50 6.67 15.71
CA SER A 131 -14.87 5.40 15.34
C SER A 131 -13.34 5.47 15.28
N VAL A 132 -12.75 6.65 15.49
CA VAL A 132 -11.31 6.87 15.38
C VAL A 132 -10.60 6.50 16.67
N GLY A 133 -9.73 5.50 16.62
CA GLY A 133 -8.83 5.15 17.71
C GLY A 133 -7.61 6.08 17.76
N VAL A 134 -6.87 6.02 18.88
CA VAL A 134 -5.56 6.69 19.00
C VAL A 134 -4.53 5.91 18.19
N PRO A 135 -3.91 6.49 17.16
CA PRO A 135 -3.03 5.76 16.25
C PRO A 135 -1.73 5.30 16.93
N GLY A 136 -1.32 4.07 16.65
CA GLY A 136 -0.09 3.49 17.19
C GLY A 136 1.04 3.31 16.17
N THR A 137 0.76 3.38 14.86
CA THR A 137 1.71 3.00 13.81
C THR A 137 3.03 3.76 13.89
N VAL A 138 3.02 5.08 13.94
CA VAL A 138 4.26 5.89 13.92
C VAL A 138 5.07 5.67 15.20
N ARG A 139 4.39 5.54 16.35
CA ARG A 139 5.05 5.21 17.62
C ARG A 139 5.65 3.81 17.59
N GLY A 140 4.94 2.82 17.03
CA GLY A 140 5.44 1.46 16.86
C GLY A 140 6.67 1.39 15.96
N TRP A 141 6.68 2.14 14.85
CA TRP A 141 7.87 2.25 14.00
C TRP A 141 9.07 2.87 14.72
N HIS A 142 8.82 3.93 15.52
CA HIS A 142 9.86 4.53 16.34
C HIS A 142 10.48 3.52 17.30
N GLU A 143 9.65 2.83 18.08
CA GLU A 143 10.07 1.81 19.03
C GLU A 143 10.85 0.67 18.37
N ALA A 144 10.39 0.21 17.20
CA ALA A 144 11.07 -0.83 16.44
C ALA A 144 12.45 -0.38 15.96
N LEU A 145 12.54 0.81 15.38
CA LEU A 145 13.80 1.36 14.87
C LEU A 145 14.78 1.68 15.99
N GLU A 146 14.32 2.27 17.10
CA GLU A 146 15.17 2.63 18.23
C GLU A 146 15.79 1.40 18.91
N ARG A 147 15.01 0.32 19.05
CA ARG A 147 15.48 -0.88 19.78
C ARG A 147 16.17 -1.91 18.89
N TYR A 148 15.79 -2.01 17.64
CA TYR A 148 16.18 -3.13 16.77
C TYR A 148 16.62 -2.69 15.38
N GLY A 149 16.38 -1.45 14.97
CA GLY A 149 16.83 -0.91 13.70
C GLY A 149 18.28 -0.47 13.70
N THR A 150 18.79 -0.18 12.53
CA THR A 150 20.14 0.36 12.30
C THR A 150 20.11 1.68 11.53
N MET A 151 18.92 2.07 11.05
CA MET A 151 18.71 3.27 10.24
C MET A 151 17.75 4.25 10.92
N SER A 152 17.89 5.53 10.57
CA SER A 152 17.02 6.60 11.04
C SER A 152 15.68 6.62 10.29
N PHE A 153 14.63 7.26 10.86
CA PHE A 153 13.38 7.55 10.15
C PHE A 153 13.61 8.19 8.78
N LYS A 154 14.56 9.11 8.67
CA LYS A 154 14.89 9.79 7.41
C LYS A 154 15.30 8.80 6.32
N GLN A 155 16.08 7.80 6.69
CA GLN A 155 16.55 6.79 5.75
C GLN A 155 15.44 5.81 5.36
N VAL A 156 14.70 5.29 6.34
CA VAL A 156 13.68 4.26 6.09
C VAL A 156 12.41 4.80 5.44
N LEU A 157 12.05 6.08 5.68
CA LEU A 157 10.88 6.69 5.06
C LEU A 157 11.16 7.26 3.66
N ALA A 158 12.43 7.42 3.27
CA ALA A 158 12.77 7.99 1.97
C ALA A 158 12.12 7.29 0.77
N PRO A 159 12.06 5.95 0.68
CA PRO A 159 11.37 5.27 -0.43
C PRO A 159 9.87 5.57 -0.46
N ALA A 160 9.19 5.55 0.69
CA ALA A 160 7.77 5.86 0.79
C ALA A 160 7.46 7.32 0.39
N ILE A 161 8.29 8.26 0.82
CA ILE A 161 8.21 9.67 0.41
C ILE A 161 8.36 9.79 -1.10
N GLN A 162 9.29 9.05 -1.70
CA GLN A 162 9.47 9.02 -3.14
C GLN A 162 8.22 8.51 -3.84
N VAL A 163 7.68 7.35 -3.44
CA VAL A 163 6.47 6.77 -4.05
C VAL A 163 5.28 7.73 -3.91
N ALA A 164 5.06 8.32 -2.74
CA ALA A 164 3.98 9.28 -2.53
C ALA A 164 4.12 10.54 -3.40
N THR A 165 5.37 10.98 -3.66
CA THR A 165 5.67 12.19 -4.46
C THR A 165 5.58 11.92 -5.96
N THR A 166 6.19 10.82 -6.44
CA THR A 166 6.24 10.50 -7.88
C THR A 166 4.99 9.77 -8.36
N GLY A 167 4.31 9.09 -7.44
CA GLY A 167 3.10 8.32 -7.69
C GLY A 167 3.35 6.85 -7.99
N PHE A 168 2.27 6.11 -8.00
CA PHE A 168 2.17 4.72 -8.44
C PHE A 168 0.98 4.58 -9.38
N VAL A 169 1.00 3.55 -10.21
CA VAL A 169 -0.09 3.27 -11.14
C VAL A 169 -1.17 2.49 -10.41
N VAL A 170 -2.41 2.97 -10.44
CA VAL A 170 -3.60 2.27 -9.94
C VAL A 170 -3.76 0.96 -10.71
N ASP A 171 -3.64 -0.15 -10.04
CA ASP A 171 -3.89 -1.48 -10.59
C ASP A 171 -5.37 -1.90 -10.43
N GLU A 172 -5.71 -3.08 -10.92
CA GLU A 172 -7.08 -3.60 -10.87
C GLU A 172 -7.55 -3.84 -9.43
N ASN A 173 -6.67 -4.32 -8.54
CA ASN A 173 -7.01 -4.57 -7.14
C ASN A 173 -7.30 -3.27 -6.40
N PHE A 174 -6.43 -2.26 -6.57
CA PHE A 174 -6.64 -0.93 -6.00
C PHE A 174 -7.94 -0.31 -6.50
N HIS A 175 -8.19 -0.35 -7.82
CA HIS A 175 -9.43 0.14 -8.40
C HIS A 175 -10.66 -0.55 -7.81
N LYS A 176 -10.65 -1.88 -7.69
CA LYS A 176 -11.76 -2.67 -7.11
C LYS A 176 -12.04 -2.28 -5.65
N LEU A 177 -10.99 -2.15 -4.83
CA LEU A 177 -11.13 -1.72 -3.43
C LEU A 177 -11.68 -0.29 -3.33
N LEU A 178 -11.21 0.59 -4.20
CA LEU A 178 -11.68 1.98 -4.26
C LEU A 178 -13.15 2.04 -4.69
N ALA A 179 -13.54 1.32 -5.73
CA ALA A 179 -14.92 1.23 -6.21
C ALA A 179 -15.88 0.70 -5.14
N GLY A 180 -15.45 -0.30 -4.37
CA GLY A 180 -16.23 -0.84 -3.25
C GLY A 180 -16.41 0.15 -2.09
N ASN A 181 -15.63 1.23 -2.04
CA ASN A 181 -15.67 2.25 -0.99
C ASN A 181 -16.01 3.66 -1.50
N GLU A 182 -16.43 3.83 -2.76
CA GLU A 182 -16.74 5.14 -3.36
C GLU A 182 -17.60 6.01 -2.45
N ARG A 183 -18.71 5.47 -1.93
CA ARG A 183 -19.66 6.20 -1.07
C ARG A 183 -18.96 6.75 0.19
N LYS A 184 -18.05 6.00 0.80
CA LYS A 184 -17.30 6.45 1.98
C LYS A 184 -16.31 7.57 1.61
N PHE A 185 -15.63 7.44 0.48
CA PHE A 185 -14.70 8.48 0.02
C PHE A 185 -15.41 9.78 -0.41
N GLN A 186 -16.65 9.69 -0.90
CA GLN A 186 -17.47 10.86 -1.22
C GLN A 186 -17.87 11.69 0.02
N LEU A 187 -17.92 11.09 1.21
CA LEU A 187 -18.25 11.79 2.45
C LEU A 187 -17.19 12.82 2.87
N PHE A 188 -15.95 12.68 2.39
CA PHE A 188 -14.83 13.52 2.80
C PHE A 188 -14.19 14.18 1.57
N SER A 189 -14.24 15.51 1.51
CA SER A 189 -13.76 16.28 0.36
C SER A 189 -12.28 16.01 0.02
N THR A 190 -11.42 15.79 1.04
CA THR A 190 -10.00 15.45 0.84
C THR A 190 -9.83 14.08 0.21
N SER A 191 -10.56 13.07 0.70
CA SER A 191 -10.53 11.70 0.13
C SER A 191 -11.12 11.67 -1.26
N SER A 192 -12.26 12.36 -1.46
CA SER A 192 -12.90 12.47 -2.77
C SER A 192 -11.94 13.07 -3.82
N ARG A 193 -11.27 14.17 -3.50
CA ARG A 193 -10.32 14.83 -4.40
C ARG A 193 -9.11 13.95 -4.74
N LEU A 194 -8.66 13.11 -3.80
CA LEU A 194 -7.48 12.28 -3.98
C LEU A 194 -7.78 10.99 -4.74
N TYR A 195 -8.90 10.34 -4.44
CA TYR A 195 -9.18 8.97 -4.85
C TYR A 195 -10.30 8.83 -5.88
N LEU A 196 -11.05 9.91 -6.13
CA LEU A 196 -12.18 9.88 -7.07
C LEU A 196 -11.95 10.86 -8.22
N LYS A 197 -12.51 10.52 -9.37
CA LYS A 197 -12.66 11.41 -10.52
C LYS A 197 -14.15 11.47 -10.86
N ASP A 198 -14.71 12.67 -10.87
CA ASP A 198 -16.16 12.89 -11.09
C ASP A 198 -17.05 12.03 -10.16
N GLY A 199 -16.62 11.86 -8.90
CA GLY A 199 -17.30 11.06 -7.88
C GLY A 199 -17.15 9.55 -8.03
N LYS A 200 -16.35 9.06 -8.98
CA LYS A 200 -16.10 7.65 -9.27
C LYS A 200 -14.66 7.26 -8.95
N ALA A 201 -14.46 5.99 -8.62
CA ALA A 201 -13.14 5.41 -8.38
C ALA A 201 -12.19 5.70 -9.54
N LEU A 202 -10.94 6.08 -9.22
CA LEU A 202 -9.90 6.27 -10.23
C LEU A 202 -9.74 5.01 -11.08
N PRO A 203 -9.74 5.11 -12.42
CA PRO A 203 -9.59 3.95 -13.30
C PRO A 203 -8.19 3.35 -13.19
N THR A 204 -8.10 2.05 -13.47
CA THR A 204 -6.83 1.33 -13.66
C THR A 204 -5.96 2.06 -14.69
N GLY A 205 -4.65 2.13 -14.43
CA GLY A 205 -3.69 2.86 -15.26
C GLY A 205 -3.50 4.32 -14.84
N THR A 206 -4.32 4.86 -13.94
CA THR A 206 -4.14 6.23 -13.41
C THR A 206 -2.87 6.33 -12.57
N LEU A 207 -2.07 7.38 -12.79
CA LEU A 207 -0.95 7.71 -11.91
C LEU A 207 -1.46 8.46 -10.67
N LEU A 208 -1.49 7.80 -9.53
CA LEU A 208 -1.93 8.38 -8.26
C LEU A 208 -0.73 8.90 -7.45
N LYS A 209 -0.77 10.18 -7.08
CA LYS A 209 0.22 10.85 -6.21
C LYS A 209 -0.48 11.30 -4.93
N ASN A 210 0.24 11.25 -3.80
CA ASN A 210 -0.24 11.76 -2.52
C ASN A 210 0.77 12.71 -1.89
N PRO A 211 0.82 13.98 -2.33
CA PRO A 211 1.77 14.98 -1.83
C PRO A 211 1.58 15.30 -0.35
N ASP A 212 0.36 15.21 0.17
CA ASP A 212 0.06 15.48 1.58
C ASP A 212 0.65 14.39 2.48
N LEU A 213 0.52 13.12 2.10
CA LEU A 213 1.17 12.01 2.81
C LEU A 213 2.70 12.09 2.70
N ALA A 214 3.22 12.47 1.51
CA ALA A 214 4.65 12.72 1.34
C ALA A 214 5.16 13.82 2.28
N LYS A 215 4.37 14.88 2.50
CA LYS A 215 4.69 15.93 3.47
C LYS A 215 4.67 15.39 4.90
N ALA A 216 3.63 14.65 5.29
CA ALA A 216 3.54 14.04 6.61
C ALA A 216 4.73 13.13 6.91
N TYR A 217 5.13 12.29 5.96
CA TYR A 217 6.32 11.45 6.10
C TYR A 217 7.63 12.25 6.19
N ARG A 218 7.78 13.38 5.48
CA ARG A 218 8.94 14.28 5.66
C ARG A 218 8.95 14.89 7.04
N ASP A 219 7.81 15.31 7.57
CA ASP A 219 7.69 15.87 8.91
C ASP A 219 8.08 14.83 9.98
N ILE A 220 7.63 13.58 9.84
CA ILE A 220 8.01 12.47 10.72
C ILE A 220 9.52 12.16 10.57
N ALA A 221 10.04 12.13 9.35
CA ALA A 221 11.47 11.92 9.08
C ALA A 221 12.37 12.97 9.73
N ALA A 222 11.90 14.22 9.80
CA ALA A 222 12.66 15.34 10.35
C ALA A 222 12.53 15.47 11.88
N ARG A 223 11.34 15.22 12.44
CA ARG A 223 11.00 15.52 13.85
C ARG A 223 10.73 14.27 14.69
N GLY A 224 10.78 13.07 14.07
CA GLY A 224 10.46 11.81 14.73
C GLY A 224 8.95 11.64 14.96
N TYR A 225 8.60 10.64 15.79
CA TYR A 225 7.20 10.29 16.06
C TYR A 225 6.35 11.42 16.68
N LYS A 226 6.98 12.38 17.33
CA LYS A 226 6.29 13.56 17.91
C LYS A 226 5.75 14.53 16.87
N ALA A 227 6.04 14.30 15.59
CA ALA A 227 5.49 15.09 14.49
C ALA A 227 4.07 14.65 14.09
N PHE A 228 3.61 13.52 14.63
CA PHE A 228 2.31 12.87 14.39
C PHE A 228 1.59 12.55 15.74
#